data_d52c88a582e8f04c5c19f2d4c9011f6d
#
_entry.id   d52c88a582e8f04c5c19f2d4c9011f6d
#
_cell.length_a   1.000
_cell.length_b   1.000
_cell.length_c   1.000
_cell.angle_alpha   90.00
_cell.angle_beta   90.00
_cell.angle_gamma   90.00
#
_symmetry.space_group_name_H-M   'P 1'
#
loop_
_entity.id
_entity.type
_entity.pdbx_description
1 polymer ?
#
loop_
_entity_poly.entity_id
_entity_poly.type
_entity_poly.pdbx_seq_one_letter_code
_entity_poly.pdbx_strand_id
1 'polypeptide(L)'
;MPLVRELYKQILEKDAFPVPMIWDFQDVAFLKYASDEQLDFVPPLHKLAYEEFEARIRIHSSTNTRALSGVDTNRLQRRGKALGAITATQMKRGGAGEFKWVTTLFPTEAYAQDAEMSFSDYEDFVYRACHATEDDPIAFWNSVREKQQAAVDSIQGHNQVILQGPNVDLTLSIKDRIFLNSAGLFNMPDGEIYTGPVEKSVN
;
A
#
# COMPACT_ATOMS: atom_id res chain seq x y z
N MET A 1 14.53 14.14 7.93
CA MET A 1 13.85 13.13 7.07
C MET A 1 14.26 13.37 5.60
N PRO A 2 15.31 12.70 5.10
CA PRO A 2 15.84 12.98 3.76
C PRO A 2 14.81 12.71 2.65
N LEU A 3 14.15 11.55 2.68
CA LEU A 3 13.15 11.16 1.68
C LEU A 3 11.98 12.18 1.57
N VAL A 4 11.43 12.65 2.68
CA VAL A 4 10.32 13.62 2.66
C VAL A 4 10.76 14.93 2.03
N ARG A 5 11.99 15.39 2.34
CA ARG A 5 12.54 16.62 1.78
C ARG A 5 12.72 16.52 0.25
N GLU A 6 13.25 15.39 -0.23
CA GLU A 6 13.44 15.19 -1.66
C GLU A 6 12.09 15.04 -2.40
N LEU A 7 11.15 14.30 -1.84
CA LEU A 7 9.80 14.22 -2.40
C LEU A 7 9.12 15.59 -2.48
N TYR A 8 9.27 16.41 -1.44
CA TYR A 8 8.71 17.76 -1.44
C TYR A 8 9.25 18.60 -2.60
N LYS A 9 10.58 18.54 -2.83
CA LYS A 9 11.25 19.19 -3.95
C LYS A 9 10.73 18.67 -5.29
N GLN A 10 10.71 17.36 -5.47
CA GLN A 10 10.27 16.72 -6.72
C GLN A 10 8.80 17.02 -7.04
N ILE A 11 7.92 17.12 -6.05
CA ILE A 11 6.52 17.49 -6.23
C ILE A 11 6.42 18.94 -6.72
N LEU A 12 7.16 19.86 -6.11
CA LEU A 12 7.19 21.27 -6.55
C LEU A 12 7.74 21.42 -7.96
N GLU A 13 8.77 20.67 -8.34
CA GLU A 13 9.34 20.66 -9.70
C GLU A 13 8.35 20.15 -10.77
N LYS A 14 7.26 19.52 -10.35
CA LYS A 14 6.14 19.06 -11.20
C LYS A 14 4.92 19.98 -11.14
N ASP A 15 5.08 21.21 -10.64
CA ASP A 15 4.00 22.19 -10.47
C ASP A 15 2.84 21.67 -9.62
N ALA A 16 3.10 20.73 -8.71
CA ALA A 16 2.12 20.20 -7.77
C ALA A 16 2.31 20.79 -6.36
N PHE A 17 1.29 20.68 -5.50
CA PHE A 17 1.25 21.29 -4.18
C PHE A 17 1.37 20.23 -3.09
N PRO A 18 2.57 20.04 -2.48
CA PRO A 18 2.74 19.04 -1.42
C PRO A 18 2.14 19.53 -0.10
N VAL A 19 1.28 18.70 0.48
CA VAL A 19 0.70 18.93 1.81
C VAL A 19 1.18 17.82 2.74
N PRO A 20 2.20 18.05 3.60
CA PRO A 20 2.66 17.03 4.53
C PRO A 20 1.62 16.83 5.63
N MET A 21 1.24 15.58 5.85
CA MET A 21 0.32 15.18 6.89
C MET A 21 0.97 14.08 7.73
N ILE A 22 0.91 14.24 9.05
CA ILE A 22 1.33 13.20 9.99
C ILE A 22 0.07 12.53 10.50
N TRP A 23 -0.06 11.26 10.20
CA TRP A 23 -1.20 10.46 10.61
C TRP A 23 -0.73 9.29 11.45
N ASP A 24 -1.05 9.31 12.70
CA ASP A 24 -0.95 8.16 13.56
C ASP A 24 -2.32 7.79 14.10
N PHE A 25 -3.11 7.07 13.28
CA PHE A 25 -4.43 6.59 13.68
C PHE A 25 -4.38 5.43 14.65
N GLN A 26 -3.19 4.93 14.89
CA GLN A 26 -2.94 3.80 15.75
C GLN A 26 -2.17 4.22 16.99
N ASP A 27 -2.27 5.51 17.37
CA ASP A 27 -1.71 5.97 18.62
C ASP A 27 -2.21 5.11 19.78
N VAL A 28 -1.27 4.52 20.51
CA VAL A 28 -1.55 3.63 21.61
C VAL A 28 -2.40 4.32 22.68
N ALA A 29 -2.15 5.60 22.94
CA ALA A 29 -2.91 6.38 23.92
C ALA A 29 -4.36 6.57 23.46
N PHE A 30 -4.57 6.93 22.21
CA PHE A 30 -5.92 7.05 21.66
C PHE A 30 -6.68 5.73 21.74
N LEU A 31 -6.07 4.63 21.29
CA LEU A 31 -6.70 3.32 21.32
C LEU A 31 -6.97 2.81 22.75
N LYS A 32 -6.18 3.19 23.74
CA LYS A 32 -6.38 2.79 25.15
C LYS A 32 -7.43 3.62 25.87
N TYR A 33 -7.47 4.92 25.63
CA TYR A 33 -8.21 5.85 26.49
C TYR A 33 -9.44 6.48 25.84
N ALA A 34 -9.58 6.45 24.51
CA ALA A 34 -10.74 7.00 23.82
C ALA A 34 -12.04 6.33 24.25
N SER A 35 -13.12 7.08 24.32
CA SER A 35 -14.47 6.52 24.43
C SER A 35 -14.87 5.80 23.12
N ASP A 36 -15.94 5.05 23.16
CA ASP A 36 -16.50 4.40 21.99
C ASP A 36 -16.87 5.39 20.89
N GLU A 37 -17.48 6.51 21.27
CA GLU A 37 -17.82 7.61 20.35
C GLU A 37 -16.56 8.23 19.71
N GLN A 38 -15.49 8.39 20.50
CA GLN A 38 -14.22 8.89 19.98
C GLN A 38 -13.55 7.89 19.02
N LEU A 39 -13.66 6.59 19.28
CA LEU A 39 -13.16 5.57 18.35
C LEU A 39 -13.89 5.58 17.01
N ASP A 40 -15.19 5.92 17.03
CA ASP A 40 -16.01 6.03 15.81
C ASP A 40 -15.82 7.35 15.05
N PHE A 41 -15.20 8.34 15.68
CA PHE A 41 -15.01 9.66 15.07
C PHE A 41 -14.02 9.60 13.89
N VAL A 42 -14.45 10.06 12.73
CA VAL A 42 -13.60 10.22 11.53
C VAL A 42 -13.12 11.67 11.46
N PRO A 43 -11.80 11.94 11.56
CA PRO A 43 -11.29 13.31 11.48
C PRO A 43 -11.65 13.98 10.15
N PRO A 44 -12.27 15.16 10.15
CA PRO A 44 -12.71 15.83 8.92
C PRO A 44 -11.57 16.10 7.92
N LEU A 45 -10.39 16.49 8.39
CA LEU A 45 -9.22 16.69 7.53
C LEU A 45 -8.76 15.41 6.85
N HIS A 46 -8.87 14.26 7.55
CA HIS A 46 -8.56 12.98 6.94
C HIS A 46 -9.56 12.64 5.83
N LYS A 47 -10.83 12.83 6.10
CA LYS A 47 -11.88 12.63 5.11
C LYS A 47 -11.65 13.52 3.88
N LEU A 48 -11.46 14.83 4.10
CA LEU A 48 -11.22 15.82 3.06
C LEU A 48 -10.01 15.44 2.18
N ALA A 49 -8.91 14.95 2.78
CA ALA A 49 -7.72 14.56 2.03
C ALA A 49 -7.99 13.43 1.02
N TYR A 50 -8.93 12.53 1.28
CA TYR A 50 -9.30 11.46 0.35
C TYR A 50 -10.44 11.83 -0.60
N GLU A 51 -11.19 12.87 -0.29
CA GLU A 51 -12.27 13.38 -1.13
C GLU A 51 -11.76 14.39 -2.16
N GLU A 52 -10.77 15.23 -1.81
CA GLU A 52 -10.37 16.38 -2.62
C GLU A 52 -8.97 16.26 -3.25
N PHE A 53 -8.00 15.59 -2.60
CA PHE A 53 -6.65 15.51 -3.16
C PHE A 53 -6.59 14.49 -4.29
N GLU A 54 -5.69 14.71 -5.24
CA GLU A 54 -5.51 13.86 -6.42
C GLU A 54 -4.52 12.70 -6.17
N ALA A 55 -3.63 12.86 -5.18
CA ALA A 55 -2.61 11.84 -4.92
C ALA A 55 -2.19 11.77 -3.45
N ARG A 56 -1.70 10.60 -3.07
CA ARG A 56 -1.12 10.34 -1.74
C ARG A 56 0.17 9.53 -1.85
N ILE A 57 1.22 10.02 -1.18
CA ILE A 57 2.42 9.23 -0.89
C ILE A 57 2.40 8.88 0.60
N ARG A 58 2.37 7.60 0.93
CA ARG A 58 2.43 7.11 2.31
C ARG A 58 3.79 6.50 2.58
N ILE A 59 4.46 6.99 3.62
CA ILE A 59 5.77 6.50 4.04
C ILE A 59 5.61 5.88 5.42
N HIS A 60 5.82 4.57 5.52
CA HIS A 60 5.91 3.89 6.80
C HIS A 60 7.30 4.08 7.39
N SER A 61 7.38 4.45 8.67
CA SER A 61 8.64 4.68 9.38
C SER A 61 8.48 4.42 10.89
N SER A 62 7.89 3.28 11.23
CA SER A 62 7.66 2.92 12.63
C SER A 62 8.97 2.73 13.39
N THR A 63 9.06 3.30 14.58
CA THR A 63 10.16 3.08 15.52
C THR A 63 9.87 2.00 16.55
N ASN A 64 8.65 1.46 16.55
CA ASN A 64 8.23 0.34 17.40
C ASN A 64 7.10 -0.45 16.70
N THR A 65 7.45 -1.55 16.08
CA THR A 65 6.51 -2.43 15.36
C THR A 65 5.55 -3.17 16.30
N ARG A 66 5.86 -3.21 17.62
CA ARG A 66 5.06 -3.87 18.64
C ARG A 66 4.22 -2.91 19.48
N ALA A 67 4.12 -1.64 19.09
CA ALA A 67 3.43 -0.61 19.87
C ALA A 67 1.97 -0.99 20.21
N LEU A 68 1.28 -1.72 19.34
CA LEU A 68 -0.12 -2.09 19.52
C LEU A 68 -0.33 -3.47 20.17
N SER A 69 0.71 -4.21 20.52
CA SER A 69 0.58 -5.59 21.03
C SER A 69 -0.27 -5.70 22.30
N GLY A 70 -0.36 -4.64 23.09
CA GLY A 70 -1.17 -4.61 24.33
C GLY A 70 -2.51 -3.89 24.19
N VAL A 71 -2.96 -3.59 22.97
CA VAL A 71 -4.25 -2.92 22.73
C VAL A 71 -5.35 -3.96 22.52
N ASP A 72 -6.53 -3.72 23.08
CA ASP A 72 -7.70 -4.57 22.88
C ASP A 72 -8.07 -4.65 21.39
N THR A 73 -8.15 -5.86 20.88
CA THR A 73 -8.48 -6.15 19.49
C THR A 73 -9.83 -5.60 19.06
N ASN A 74 -10.84 -5.60 19.95
CA ASN A 74 -12.17 -5.05 19.65
C ASN A 74 -12.10 -3.54 19.38
N ARG A 75 -11.25 -2.83 20.12
CA ARG A 75 -11.04 -1.39 19.93
C ARG A 75 -10.34 -1.11 18.60
N LEU A 76 -9.34 -1.91 18.24
CA LEU A 76 -8.68 -1.85 16.92
C LEU A 76 -9.67 -2.09 15.78
N GLN A 77 -10.51 -3.13 15.90
CA GLN A 77 -11.52 -3.45 14.89
C GLN A 77 -12.56 -2.34 14.76
N ARG A 78 -13.05 -1.80 15.90
CA ARG A 78 -13.98 -0.67 15.90
C ARG A 78 -13.41 0.54 15.17
N ARG A 79 -12.17 0.90 15.51
CA ARG A 79 -11.47 2.01 14.84
C ARG A 79 -11.28 1.75 13.34
N GLY A 80 -10.86 0.55 12.98
CA GLY A 80 -10.72 0.15 11.57
C GLY A 80 -12.05 0.25 10.80
N LYS A 81 -13.16 -0.17 11.42
CA LYS A 81 -14.51 -0.06 10.84
C LYS A 81 -14.92 1.40 10.62
N ALA A 82 -14.67 2.26 11.60
CA ALA A 82 -14.98 3.69 11.49
C ALA A 82 -14.23 4.37 10.31
N LEU A 83 -12.98 3.97 10.07
CA LEU A 83 -12.16 4.47 8.96
C LEU A 83 -12.45 3.79 7.62
N GLY A 84 -13.30 2.78 7.58
CA GLY A 84 -13.63 2.02 6.38
C GLY A 84 -14.21 2.88 5.24
N ALA A 85 -14.97 3.94 5.58
CA ALA A 85 -15.49 4.89 4.61
C ALA A 85 -14.38 5.63 3.83
N ILE A 86 -13.26 5.94 4.48
CA ILE A 86 -12.10 6.57 3.84
C ILE A 86 -11.47 5.61 2.83
N THR A 87 -11.28 4.34 3.22
CA THR A 87 -10.77 3.31 2.33
C THR A 87 -11.69 3.08 1.13
N ALA A 88 -13.00 3.09 1.36
CA ALA A 88 -13.99 2.98 0.27
C ALA A 88 -13.90 4.16 -0.71
N THR A 89 -13.73 5.39 -0.20
CA THR A 89 -13.51 6.59 -1.03
C THR A 89 -12.24 6.47 -1.84
N GLN A 90 -11.13 6.03 -1.23
CA GLN A 90 -9.88 5.79 -1.94
C GLN A 90 -10.06 4.80 -3.09
N MET A 91 -10.68 3.65 -2.84
CA MET A 91 -10.87 2.61 -3.84
C MET A 91 -11.78 3.09 -4.97
N LYS A 92 -12.87 3.78 -4.65
CA LYS A 92 -13.80 4.33 -5.65
C LYS A 92 -13.11 5.34 -6.55
N ARG A 93 -12.44 6.34 -5.99
CA ARG A 93 -11.75 7.38 -6.76
C ARG A 93 -10.54 6.82 -7.52
N GLY A 94 -9.82 5.87 -6.91
CA GLY A 94 -8.71 5.17 -7.58
C GLY A 94 -9.17 4.37 -8.78
N GLY A 95 -10.28 3.64 -8.67
CA GLY A 95 -10.88 2.91 -9.78
C GLY A 95 -11.41 3.82 -10.90
N ALA A 96 -11.81 5.06 -10.57
CA ALA A 96 -12.19 6.10 -11.55
C ALA A 96 -10.97 6.86 -12.14
N GLY A 97 -9.76 6.61 -11.67
CA GLY A 97 -8.55 7.33 -12.10
C GLY A 97 -8.41 8.75 -11.52
N GLU A 98 -9.25 9.11 -10.55
CA GLU A 98 -9.30 10.43 -9.92
C GLU A 98 -8.33 10.56 -8.72
N PHE A 99 -7.84 9.45 -8.22
CA PHE A 99 -6.94 9.40 -7.06
C PHE A 99 -5.81 8.40 -7.30
N LYS A 100 -4.58 8.86 -7.13
CA LYS A 100 -3.37 8.04 -7.24
C LYS A 100 -2.76 7.86 -5.86
N TRP A 101 -2.10 6.73 -5.62
CA TRP A 101 -1.34 6.55 -4.39
C TRP A 101 -0.11 5.71 -4.61
N VAL A 102 0.88 5.93 -3.76
CA VAL A 102 1.98 5.00 -3.57
C VAL A 102 2.23 4.83 -2.08
N THR A 103 2.51 3.60 -1.67
CA THR A 103 2.90 3.26 -0.31
C THR A 103 4.33 2.74 -0.33
N THR A 104 5.17 3.28 0.54
CA THR A 104 6.56 2.83 0.72
C THR A 104 6.92 2.83 2.20
N LEU A 105 8.10 2.37 2.53
CA LEU A 105 8.67 2.50 3.87
C LEU A 105 10.01 3.24 3.83
N PHE A 106 10.36 3.85 4.93
CA PHE A 106 11.70 4.35 5.20
C PHE A 106 12.35 3.42 6.24
N PRO A 107 13.59 2.94 6.02
CA PRO A 107 14.25 2.02 6.94
C PRO A 107 14.35 2.58 8.35
N THR A 108 14.08 1.74 9.35
CA THR A 108 14.20 2.06 10.78
C THR A 108 14.85 0.91 11.51
N GLU A 109 15.47 1.19 12.66
CA GLU A 109 16.01 0.16 13.57
C GLU A 109 14.95 -0.89 13.95
N ALA A 110 13.71 -0.47 14.14
CA ALA A 110 12.64 -1.39 14.53
C ALA A 110 12.31 -2.39 13.38
N TYR A 111 12.33 -1.94 12.15
CA TYR A 111 12.16 -2.83 11.00
C TYR A 111 13.36 -3.76 10.80
N ALA A 112 14.59 -3.26 11.01
CA ALA A 112 15.79 -4.06 10.93
C ALA A 112 15.79 -5.18 11.99
N GLN A 113 15.38 -4.87 13.23
CA GLN A 113 15.23 -5.85 14.31
C GLN A 113 14.18 -6.93 14.00
N ASP A 114 13.03 -6.54 13.44
CA ASP A 114 12.01 -7.51 13.02
C ASP A 114 12.47 -8.40 11.86
N ALA A 115 13.35 -7.89 11.01
CA ALA A 115 13.98 -8.63 9.92
C ALA A 115 15.22 -9.45 10.36
N GLU A 116 15.60 -9.39 11.62
CA GLU A 116 16.82 -10.04 12.18
C GLU A 116 18.11 -9.59 11.46
N MET A 117 18.15 -8.32 11.04
CA MET A 117 19.27 -7.72 10.30
C MET A 117 19.90 -6.58 11.08
N SER A 118 21.16 -6.25 10.77
CA SER A 118 21.73 -4.96 11.16
C SER A 118 21.01 -3.83 10.44
N PHE A 119 21.01 -2.62 11.02
CA PHE A 119 20.33 -1.50 10.37
C PHE A 119 20.93 -1.19 8.97
N SER A 120 22.24 -1.24 8.83
CA SER A 120 22.93 -1.01 7.55
C SER A 120 22.55 -2.05 6.49
N ASP A 121 22.51 -3.32 6.86
CA ASP A 121 22.14 -4.39 5.94
C ASP A 121 20.67 -4.30 5.52
N TYR A 122 19.80 -3.93 6.48
CA TYR A 122 18.37 -3.73 6.20
C TYR A 122 18.15 -2.51 5.29
N GLU A 123 18.84 -1.41 5.53
CA GLU A 123 18.77 -0.21 4.67
C GLU A 123 19.20 -0.54 3.24
N ASP A 124 20.34 -1.21 3.07
CA ASP A 124 20.83 -1.69 1.77
C ASP A 124 19.82 -2.64 1.11
N PHE A 125 19.25 -3.56 1.87
CA PHE A 125 18.25 -4.48 1.37
C PHE A 125 17.01 -3.73 0.83
N VAL A 126 16.49 -2.78 1.58
CA VAL A 126 15.29 -1.99 1.18
C VAL A 126 15.56 -1.21 -0.09
N TYR A 127 16.70 -0.51 -0.18
CA TYR A 127 17.01 0.27 -1.38
C TYR A 127 17.29 -0.60 -2.62
N ARG A 128 17.89 -1.78 -2.45
CA ARG A 128 18.04 -2.76 -3.54
C ARG A 128 16.69 -3.35 -3.95
N ALA A 129 15.81 -3.68 -3.02
CA ALA A 129 14.46 -4.15 -3.33
C ALA A 129 13.63 -3.11 -4.09
N CYS A 130 13.84 -1.83 -3.81
CA CYS A 130 13.25 -0.73 -4.57
C CYS A 130 13.97 -0.46 -5.90
N HIS A 131 15.07 -1.15 -6.20
CA HIS A 131 15.99 -0.84 -7.32
C HIS A 131 16.45 0.62 -7.35
N ALA A 132 16.49 1.26 -6.18
CA ALA A 132 16.93 2.65 -6.04
C ALA A 132 18.48 2.81 -6.17
N THR A 133 19.22 1.70 -6.16
CA THR A 133 20.67 1.63 -6.34
C THR A 133 21.10 1.41 -7.79
N GLU A 134 20.16 1.24 -8.71
CA GLU A 134 20.45 1.14 -10.15
C GLU A 134 20.89 2.49 -10.74
N ASP A 135 21.60 2.46 -11.85
CA ASP A 135 21.99 3.68 -12.56
C ASP A 135 20.78 4.49 -13.03
N ASP A 136 19.71 3.80 -13.47
CA ASP A 136 18.43 4.40 -13.85
C ASP A 136 17.26 3.58 -13.27
N PRO A 137 16.83 3.87 -12.04
CA PRO A 137 15.69 3.21 -11.42
C PRO A 137 14.37 3.35 -12.19
N ILE A 138 14.22 4.47 -12.91
CA ILE A 138 12.99 4.73 -13.68
C ILE A 138 12.94 3.80 -14.89
N ALA A 139 14.07 3.67 -15.63
CA ALA A 139 14.16 2.74 -16.75
C ALA A 139 13.95 1.29 -16.30
N PHE A 140 14.51 0.91 -15.14
CA PHE A 140 14.27 -0.42 -14.57
C PHE A 140 12.78 -0.70 -14.38
N TRP A 141 12.06 0.15 -13.65
CA TRP A 141 10.63 -0.03 -13.37
C TRP A 141 9.75 0.04 -14.62
N ASN A 142 10.12 0.84 -15.62
CA ASN A 142 9.45 0.84 -16.92
C ASN A 142 9.63 -0.51 -17.64
N SER A 143 10.82 -1.11 -17.58
CA SER A 143 11.07 -2.44 -18.17
C SER A 143 10.28 -3.54 -17.45
N VAL A 144 10.13 -3.45 -16.12
CA VAL A 144 9.28 -4.35 -15.33
C VAL A 144 7.83 -4.22 -15.81
N ARG A 145 7.32 -3.00 -15.94
CA ARG A 145 5.96 -2.73 -16.42
C ARG A 145 5.70 -3.35 -17.80
N GLU A 146 6.61 -3.17 -18.74
CA GLU A 146 6.48 -3.74 -20.09
C GLU A 146 6.43 -5.27 -20.08
N LYS A 147 7.33 -5.91 -19.33
CA LYS A 147 7.35 -7.37 -19.18
C LYS A 147 6.07 -7.90 -18.54
N GLN A 148 5.61 -7.26 -17.47
CA GLN A 148 4.38 -7.61 -16.79
C GLN A 148 3.15 -7.37 -17.68
N GLN A 149 3.15 -6.31 -18.51
CA GLN A 149 2.05 -6.05 -19.44
C GLN A 149 1.94 -7.15 -20.49
N ALA A 150 3.05 -7.61 -21.04
CA ALA A 150 3.05 -8.75 -21.95
C ALA A 150 2.47 -10.01 -21.32
N ALA A 151 2.75 -10.25 -20.03
CA ALA A 151 2.15 -11.35 -19.29
C ALA A 151 0.64 -11.13 -19.05
N VAL A 152 0.21 -9.91 -18.67
CA VAL A 152 -1.21 -9.54 -18.55
C VAL A 152 -1.94 -9.81 -19.87
N ASP A 153 -1.38 -9.35 -20.99
CA ASP A 153 -2.00 -9.51 -22.32
C ASP A 153 -2.16 -10.99 -22.69
N SER A 154 -1.25 -11.84 -22.23
CA SER A 154 -1.31 -13.30 -22.49
C SER A 154 -2.37 -14.03 -21.68
N ILE A 155 -2.76 -13.51 -20.51
CA ILE A 155 -3.73 -14.14 -19.60
C ILE A 155 -5.09 -13.43 -19.59
N GLN A 156 -5.17 -12.21 -20.08
CA GLN A 156 -6.41 -11.44 -20.14
C GLN A 156 -7.45 -12.15 -21.02
N GLY A 157 -8.68 -12.20 -20.54
CA GLY A 157 -9.79 -12.86 -21.26
C GLY A 157 -9.96 -14.35 -20.94
N HIS A 158 -9.05 -14.97 -20.18
CA HIS A 158 -9.30 -16.30 -19.63
C HIS A 158 -10.39 -16.26 -18.57
N ASN A 159 -11.12 -17.36 -18.41
CA ASN A 159 -12.26 -17.44 -17.50
C ASN A 159 -11.97 -18.18 -16.21
N GLN A 160 -10.91 -18.97 -16.16
CA GLN A 160 -10.60 -19.84 -15.02
C GLN A 160 -9.10 -19.87 -14.74
N VAL A 161 -8.78 -20.02 -13.47
CA VAL A 161 -7.46 -20.41 -12.97
C VAL A 161 -7.63 -21.76 -12.27
N ILE A 162 -6.81 -22.74 -12.62
CA ILE A 162 -6.78 -24.07 -12.01
C ILE A 162 -5.42 -24.24 -11.34
N LEU A 163 -5.44 -24.53 -10.04
CA LEU A 163 -4.27 -24.77 -9.21
C LEU A 163 -4.30 -26.24 -8.79
N GLN A 164 -3.33 -27.03 -9.26
CA GLN A 164 -3.23 -28.46 -8.94
C GLN A 164 -1.87 -28.78 -8.34
N GLY A 165 -1.88 -29.54 -7.26
CA GLY A 165 -0.68 -29.97 -6.57
C GLY A 165 -0.99 -31.09 -5.57
N PRO A 166 0.01 -31.62 -4.84
CA PRO A 166 -0.17 -32.75 -3.93
C PRO A 166 -1.30 -32.60 -2.92
N ASN A 167 -1.58 -31.36 -2.47
CA ASN A 167 -2.58 -31.05 -1.45
C ASN A 167 -3.52 -29.93 -1.90
N VAL A 168 -3.59 -29.63 -3.19
CA VAL A 168 -4.42 -28.57 -3.74
C VAL A 168 -5.07 -29.01 -5.05
N ASP A 169 -6.37 -28.82 -5.12
CA ASP A 169 -7.17 -28.91 -6.36
C ASP A 169 -8.22 -27.80 -6.26
N LEU A 170 -7.89 -26.65 -6.82
CA LEU A 170 -8.66 -25.42 -6.66
C LEU A 170 -8.96 -24.83 -8.04
N THR A 171 -10.24 -24.59 -8.30
CA THR A 171 -10.69 -23.87 -9.50
C THR A 171 -11.32 -22.55 -9.11
N LEU A 172 -10.82 -21.47 -9.70
CA LEU A 172 -11.28 -20.12 -9.48
C LEU A 172 -11.82 -19.54 -10.80
N SER A 173 -12.99 -18.92 -10.78
CA SER A 173 -13.43 -18.12 -11.91
C SER A 173 -12.82 -16.72 -11.84
N ILE A 174 -12.23 -16.31 -12.96
CA ILE A 174 -11.73 -14.97 -13.21
C ILE A 174 -12.47 -14.29 -14.37
N LYS A 175 -13.65 -14.83 -14.69
CA LYS A 175 -14.46 -14.33 -15.80
C LYS A 175 -14.77 -12.85 -15.64
N ASP A 176 -14.55 -12.10 -16.71
CA ASP A 176 -14.77 -10.65 -16.77
C ASP A 176 -13.94 -9.84 -15.75
N ARG A 177 -12.85 -10.42 -15.22
CA ARG A 177 -11.93 -9.73 -14.33
C ARG A 177 -10.82 -9.02 -15.10
N ILE A 178 -10.40 -7.89 -14.57
CA ILE A 178 -9.27 -7.11 -15.06
C ILE A 178 -8.04 -7.50 -14.28
N PHE A 179 -6.93 -7.75 -14.97
CA PHE A 179 -5.62 -7.90 -14.36
C PHE A 179 -4.95 -6.53 -14.20
N LEU A 180 -4.48 -6.26 -13.00
CA LEU A 180 -3.74 -5.05 -12.68
C LEU A 180 -2.24 -5.33 -12.78
N ASN A 181 -1.55 -4.44 -13.49
CA ASN A 181 -0.11 -4.44 -13.61
C ASN A 181 0.45 -3.42 -12.62
N SER A 182 1.02 -3.89 -11.53
CA SER A 182 1.61 -3.07 -10.47
C SER A 182 3.14 -3.10 -10.59
N ALA A 183 3.71 -2.01 -11.06
CA ALA A 183 5.14 -1.86 -11.32
C ALA A 183 5.63 -0.50 -10.84
N GLY A 184 5.69 -0.31 -9.53
CA GLY A 184 6.06 0.94 -8.87
C GLY A 184 4.96 2.01 -8.86
N LEU A 185 3.70 1.63 -9.14
CA LEU A 185 2.57 2.58 -9.19
C LEU A 185 1.82 2.71 -7.87
N PHE A 186 1.67 1.60 -7.13
CA PHE A 186 0.88 1.55 -5.89
C PHE A 186 1.75 1.32 -4.66
N ASN A 187 2.85 0.63 -4.83
CA ASN A 187 3.82 0.33 -3.79
C ASN A 187 5.26 0.60 -4.29
N MET A 188 6.19 0.72 -3.35
CA MET A 188 7.62 0.72 -3.61
C MET A 188 8.33 0.04 -2.42
N PRO A 189 8.94 -1.15 -2.60
CA PRO A 189 9.04 -1.94 -3.84
C PRO A 189 7.70 -2.48 -4.34
N ASP A 190 7.66 -2.95 -5.58
CA ASP A 190 6.48 -3.44 -6.27
C ASP A 190 6.88 -4.60 -7.20
N GLY A 191 6.07 -4.95 -8.19
CA GLY A 191 6.41 -5.96 -9.19
C GLY A 191 5.45 -7.13 -9.21
N GLU A 192 4.14 -6.88 -9.18
CA GLU A 192 3.12 -7.92 -9.19
C GLU A 192 2.06 -7.70 -10.28
N ILE A 193 1.47 -8.81 -10.71
CA ILE A 193 0.25 -8.84 -11.50
C ILE A 193 -0.80 -9.50 -10.65
N TYR A 194 -1.95 -8.86 -10.51
CA TYR A 194 -3.01 -9.42 -9.67
C TYR A 194 -4.40 -9.16 -10.22
N THR A 195 -5.32 -10.05 -9.81
CA THR A 195 -6.76 -9.89 -9.99
C THR A 195 -7.48 -10.59 -8.84
N GLY A 196 -8.77 -10.29 -8.67
CA GLY A 196 -9.62 -10.99 -7.71
C GLY A 196 -10.49 -12.05 -8.38
N PRO A 197 -10.71 -13.22 -7.76
CA PRO A 197 -11.65 -14.22 -8.28
C PRO A 197 -13.11 -13.71 -8.18
N VAL A 198 -14.01 -14.38 -8.89
CA VAL A 198 -15.44 -14.21 -8.68
C VAL A 198 -15.80 -14.93 -7.37
N GLU A 199 -16.16 -14.19 -6.33
CA GLU A 199 -16.22 -14.65 -4.93
C GLU A 199 -17.06 -15.90 -4.68
N LYS A 200 -18.14 -16.12 -5.44
CA LYS A 200 -19.05 -17.27 -5.27
C LYS A 200 -18.72 -18.47 -6.17
N SER A 201 -17.57 -18.44 -6.84
CA SER A 201 -17.17 -19.45 -7.82
C SER A 201 -16.00 -20.33 -7.35
N VAL A 202 -15.64 -20.22 -6.08
CA VAL A 202 -14.57 -21.03 -5.48
C VAL A 202 -15.14 -22.39 -5.12
N ASN A 203 -14.58 -23.46 -5.69
CA ASN A 203 -14.88 -24.87 -5.37
C ASN A 203 -13.68 -25.49 -4.69
#